data_f7ddb841938415bf2c37f4de4cb44d77
#
_entry.id   f7ddb841938415bf2c37f4de4cb44d77
#
_cell.length_a   1.000
_cell.length_b   1.000
_cell.length_c   1.000
_cell.angle_alpha   90.00
_cell.angle_beta   90.00
_cell.angle_gamma   90.00
#
_symmetry.space_group_name_H-M   'P 1'
#
loop_
_entity.id
_entity.type
_entity.pdbx_description
1 polymer ?
#
loop_
_entity_poly.entity_id
_entity_poly.type
_entity_poly.pdbx_seq_one_letter_code
_entity_poly.pdbx_strand_id
1 'polypeptide(L)'
;VTRRLLVLLALLAVLVPGTATAAPGIVGGANADQPYPFTVSLHSASGKLFCAGALIAPTWVVTAAHCAFGKTPADISPRTGTNDVAQGGEVAQVAGIVVNPAFNTQNPAGDIALLRLTAPVAAAPIGLATAASPGTATRIVGWGQTCPKLNCGGLPTTLQQLDTKIVEGTRCTAGFDGTAELCTDNPGGKSGACFGDSGGPEIVRDGDHWLLVGVTSRPGNNAPECATAPSIYTSVVAYAPWIAEKTKA
;
A
#
# COMPACT_ATOMS: atom_id res chain seq x y z
N VAL A 1 -12.37 -44.17 66.14
CA VAL A 1 -12.88 -42.90 65.61
C VAL A 1 -11.83 -42.36 64.67
N THR A 2 -11.94 -42.62 63.34
CA THR A 2 -10.98 -42.20 62.31
C THR A 2 -11.50 -40.94 61.65
N ARG A 3 -10.85 -39.82 61.88
CA ARG A 3 -11.14 -38.51 61.25
C ARG A 3 -10.49 -38.46 59.86
N ARG A 4 -11.29 -38.48 58.80
CA ARG A 4 -10.84 -38.26 57.39
C ARG A 4 -10.71 -36.77 57.13
N LEU A 5 -9.47 -36.29 56.92
CA LEU A 5 -9.19 -34.95 56.41
C LEU A 5 -9.49 -34.91 54.92
N LEU A 6 -10.46 -34.11 54.51
CA LEU A 6 -10.71 -33.76 53.12
C LEU A 6 -9.84 -32.55 52.77
N VAL A 7 -8.85 -32.76 51.90
CA VAL A 7 -8.04 -31.68 51.31
C VAL A 7 -8.76 -31.17 50.09
N LEU A 8 -9.30 -29.97 50.15
CA LEU A 8 -9.85 -29.25 49.01
C LEU A 8 -8.69 -28.60 48.22
N LEU A 9 -8.37 -29.14 47.05
CA LEU A 9 -7.48 -28.46 46.09
C LEU A 9 -8.30 -27.36 45.38
N ALA A 10 -8.00 -26.11 45.70
CA ALA A 10 -8.50 -24.96 44.91
C ALA A 10 -7.65 -24.81 43.64
N LEU A 11 -8.24 -25.11 42.47
CA LEU A 11 -7.65 -24.80 41.18
C LEU A 11 -7.75 -23.27 40.96
N LEU A 12 -6.61 -22.57 41.07
CA LEU A 12 -6.49 -21.21 40.60
C LEU A 12 -6.46 -21.23 39.04
N ALA A 13 -7.55 -20.84 38.40
CA ALA A 13 -7.57 -20.56 36.97
C ALA A 13 -6.82 -19.24 36.74
N VAL A 14 -5.60 -19.33 36.22
CA VAL A 14 -4.85 -18.17 35.73
C VAL A 14 -5.51 -17.70 34.43
N LEU A 15 -6.29 -16.61 34.50
CA LEU A 15 -6.73 -15.88 33.32
C LEU A 15 -5.49 -15.25 32.65
N VAL A 16 -5.00 -15.86 31.59
CA VAL A 16 -4.03 -15.22 30.69
C VAL A 16 -4.80 -14.16 29.90
N PRO A 17 -4.46 -12.85 30.03
CA PRO A 17 -5.09 -11.85 29.20
C PRO A 17 -4.74 -12.17 27.74
N GLY A 18 -5.75 -12.50 26.94
CA GLY A 18 -5.60 -12.64 25.49
C GLY A 18 -5.13 -11.30 24.95
N THR A 19 -3.92 -11.26 24.39
CA THR A 19 -3.46 -10.13 23.60
C THR A 19 -4.42 -10.03 22.43
N ALA A 20 -5.25 -9.00 22.42
CA ALA A 20 -6.03 -8.63 21.24
C ALA A 20 -5.00 -8.32 20.13
N THR A 21 -4.76 -9.26 19.23
CA THR A 21 -4.04 -8.98 17.99
C THR A 21 -4.93 -8.02 17.21
N ALA A 22 -4.43 -6.79 17.01
CA ALA A 22 -5.08 -5.85 16.08
C ALA A 22 -5.32 -6.61 14.77
N ALA A 23 -6.52 -6.48 14.21
CA ALA A 23 -6.83 -7.07 12.91
C ALA A 23 -5.84 -6.52 11.87
N PRO A 24 -5.17 -7.40 11.09
CA PRO A 24 -4.15 -6.96 10.15
C PRO A 24 -4.76 -6.07 9.05
N GLY A 25 -4.11 -4.97 8.70
CA GLY A 25 -4.43 -4.11 7.55
C GLY A 25 -4.06 -4.79 6.24
N ILE A 26 -4.44 -4.18 5.09
CA ILE A 26 -4.51 -4.91 3.82
C ILE A 26 -5.34 -6.17 4.03
N VAL A 27 -6.41 -6.41 3.33
CA VAL A 27 -7.28 -7.56 3.62
C VAL A 27 -6.45 -8.85 3.62
N GLY A 28 -6.42 -9.55 4.76
CA GLY A 28 -5.63 -10.78 4.94
C GLY A 28 -4.12 -10.57 5.08
N GLY A 29 -3.65 -9.34 5.25
CA GLY A 29 -2.24 -9.02 5.50
C GLY A 29 -1.79 -9.23 6.95
N ALA A 30 -0.61 -8.75 7.27
CA ALA A 30 -0.01 -8.75 8.61
C ALA A 30 0.68 -7.40 8.88
N ASN A 31 1.00 -7.09 10.13
CA ASN A 31 1.84 -5.94 10.46
C ASN A 31 3.19 -6.05 9.72
N ALA A 32 3.70 -4.92 9.24
CA ALA A 32 5.02 -4.84 8.63
C ALA A 32 6.09 -5.44 9.53
N ASP A 33 6.89 -6.37 8.99
CA ASP A 33 7.93 -7.11 9.71
C ASP A 33 9.26 -6.35 9.81
N GLN A 34 9.36 -5.22 9.11
CA GLN A 34 10.53 -4.36 9.05
C GLN A 34 10.14 -2.92 8.73
N PRO A 35 11.05 -1.95 8.90
CA PRO A 35 10.84 -0.59 8.37
C PRO A 35 10.79 -0.58 6.84
N TYR A 36 9.84 0.19 6.28
CA TYR A 36 9.75 0.51 4.85
C TYR A 36 9.77 2.04 4.69
N PRO A 37 10.94 2.69 4.86
CA PRO A 37 11.04 4.15 4.95
C PRO A 37 10.56 4.89 3.71
N PHE A 38 10.56 4.22 2.56
CA PHE A 38 10.08 4.74 1.29
C PHE A 38 8.54 4.77 1.17
N THR A 39 7.82 4.07 2.03
CA THR A 39 6.35 4.08 1.98
C THR A 39 5.84 5.41 2.51
N VAL A 40 4.97 6.04 1.74
CA VAL A 40 4.43 7.37 2.02
C VAL A 40 2.93 7.28 2.26
N SER A 41 2.45 7.80 3.38
CA SER A 41 1.02 8.00 3.59
C SER A 41 0.61 9.39 3.11
N LEU A 42 -0.49 9.48 2.35
CA LEU A 42 -1.02 10.73 1.82
C LEU A 42 -2.25 11.15 2.61
N HIS A 43 -2.15 12.31 3.23
CA HIS A 43 -3.21 12.88 4.06
C HIS A 43 -3.83 14.11 3.39
N SER A 44 -5.13 14.30 3.59
CA SER A 44 -5.81 15.54 3.22
C SER A 44 -5.36 16.71 4.11
N ALA A 45 -5.72 17.93 3.74
CA ALA A 45 -5.51 19.11 4.58
C ALA A 45 -6.14 18.99 5.99
N SER A 46 -7.18 18.16 6.16
CA SER A 46 -7.78 17.85 7.47
C SER A 46 -7.06 16.73 8.25
N GLY A 47 -5.92 16.21 7.73
CA GLY A 47 -5.15 15.13 8.35
C GLY A 47 -5.70 13.71 8.12
N LYS A 48 -6.77 13.56 7.32
CA LYS A 48 -7.33 12.25 7.02
C LYS A 48 -6.49 11.52 5.97
N LEU A 49 -6.02 10.30 6.29
CA LEU A 49 -5.40 9.40 5.32
C LEU A 49 -6.41 9.05 4.21
N PHE A 50 -5.98 9.14 2.95
CA PHE A 50 -6.85 8.83 1.81
C PHE A 50 -6.17 7.98 0.72
N CYS A 51 -4.84 8.04 0.64
CA CYS A 51 -4.01 7.28 -0.32
C CYS A 51 -2.63 7.02 0.26
N ALA A 52 -1.82 6.29 -0.48
CA ALA A 52 -0.41 6.06 -0.20
C ALA A 52 0.46 6.44 -1.42
N GLY A 53 1.76 6.27 -1.29
CA GLY A 53 2.75 6.48 -2.34
C GLY A 53 4.06 5.81 -2.02
N ALA A 54 5.05 5.99 -2.89
CA ALA A 54 6.42 5.57 -2.66
C ALA A 54 7.40 6.71 -2.94
N LEU A 55 8.34 6.93 -2.03
CA LEU A 55 9.44 7.88 -2.21
C LEU A 55 10.46 7.27 -3.17
N ILE A 56 10.62 7.84 -4.35
CA ILE A 56 11.54 7.36 -5.40
C ILE A 56 12.80 8.22 -5.54
N ALA A 57 12.80 9.40 -4.96
CA ALA A 57 13.95 10.27 -4.79
C ALA A 57 13.70 11.18 -3.56
N PRO A 58 14.72 11.81 -2.97
CA PRO A 58 14.52 12.64 -1.75
C PRO A 58 13.44 13.72 -1.87
N THR A 59 13.12 14.16 -3.09
CA THR A 59 12.12 15.19 -3.39
C THR A 59 10.96 14.69 -4.26
N TRP A 60 10.85 13.38 -4.52
CA TRP A 60 9.84 12.83 -5.42
C TRP A 60 9.13 11.63 -4.84
N VAL A 61 7.80 11.70 -4.83
CA VAL A 61 6.90 10.61 -4.47
C VAL A 61 6.12 10.21 -5.71
N VAL A 62 6.06 8.91 -6.01
CA VAL A 62 5.13 8.34 -6.98
C VAL A 62 3.87 7.87 -6.26
N THR A 63 2.71 8.10 -6.87
CA THR A 63 1.40 7.66 -6.38
C THR A 63 0.46 7.39 -7.57
N ALA A 64 -0.77 6.98 -7.33
CA ALA A 64 -1.78 6.84 -8.37
C ALA A 64 -2.29 8.21 -8.84
N ALA A 65 -2.61 8.30 -10.13
CA ALA A 65 -3.18 9.53 -10.69
C ALA A 65 -4.53 9.88 -10.05
N HIS A 66 -5.38 8.88 -9.79
CA HIS A 66 -6.68 9.11 -9.15
C HIS A 66 -6.57 9.68 -7.73
N CYS A 67 -5.43 9.54 -7.06
CA CYS A 67 -5.15 10.16 -5.77
C CYS A 67 -4.83 11.66 -5.88
N ALA A 68 -4.32 12.10 -7.04
CA ALA A 68 -3.76 13.44 -7.24
C ALA A 68 -4.56 14.29 -8.24
N PHE A 69 -5.35 13.66 -9.12
CA PHE A 69 -6.11 14.33 -10.16
C PHE A 69 -7.12 15.33 -9.57
N GLY A 70 -7.10 16.55 -10.08
CA GLY A 70 -7.98 17.64 -9.63
C GLY A 70 -7.61 18.24 -8.26
N LYS A 71 -6.51 17.80 -7.65
CA LYS A 71 -6.00 18.36 -6.39
C LYS A 71 -4.93 19.43 -6.64
N THR A 72 -4.82 20.32 -5.66
CA THR A 72 -3.72 21.28 -5.56
C THR A 72 -2.65 20.76 -4.58
N PRO A 73 -1.42 21.29 -4.62
CA PRO A 73 -0.38 20.93 -3.65
C PRO A 73 -0.82 21.05 -2.18
N ALA A 74 -1.67 22.02 -1.85
CA ALA A 74 -2.16 22.25 -0.49
C ALA A 74 -3.16 21.18 -0.01
N ASP A 75 -3.73 20.40 -0.92
CA ASP A 75 -4.71 19.35 -0.60
C ASP A 75 -4.04 18.03 -0.17
N ILE A 76 -2.71 17.91 -0.34
CA ILE A 76 -1.96 16.67 -0.10
C ILE A 76 -0.82 16.91 0.87
N SER A 77 -0.83 16.22 1.99
CA SER A 77 0.22 16.23 3.02
C SER A 77 0.87 14.85 3.12
N PRO A 78 2.03 14.61 2.47
CA PRO A 78 2.76 13.35 2.56
C PRO A 78 3.45 13.19 3.92
N ARG A 79 3.42 11.97 4.48
CA ARG A 79 4.25 11.58 5.63
C ARG A 79 5.14 10.42 5.23
N THR A 80 6.45 10.52 5.52
CA THR A 80 7.49 9.56 5.13
C THR A 80 8.28 9.06 6.33
N GLY A 81 9.02 7.95 6.17
CA GLY A 81 10.01 7.49 7.16
C GLY A 81 9.42 6.89 8.43
N THR A 82 8.18 6.43 8.41
CA THR A 82 7.55 5.75 9.56
C THR A 82 6.63 4.63 9.10
N ASN A 83 6.52 3.58 9.92
CA ASN A 83 5.49 2.56 9.76
C ASN A 83 4.18 2.92 10.52
N ASP A 84 4.14 4.04 11.25
CA ASP A 84 2.97 4.49 12.00
C ASP A 84 2.47 5.84 11.47
N VAL A 85 1.26 5.84 10.87
CA VAL A 85 0.68 7.06 10.30
C VAL A 85 0.28 8.10 11.34
N ALA A 86 0.13 7.71 12.61
CA ALA A 86 -0.27 8.61 13.69
C ALA A 86 0.91 9.37 14.28
N GLN A 87 2.15 8.83 14.15
CA GLN A 87 3.33 9.38 14.81
C GLN A 87 4.63 9.08 14.07
N GLY A 88 5.66 9.83 14.43
CA GLY A 88 7.00 9.66 13.84
C GLY A 88 7.08 10.11 12.38
N GLY A 89 8.23 9.82 11.77
CA GLY A 89 8.53 10.23 10.41
C GLY A 89 8.57 11.74 10.22
N GLU A 90 8.49 12.14 8.96
CA GLU A 90 8.54 13.52 8.52
C GLU A 90 7.30 13.84 7.68
N VAL A 91 6.63 14.96 7.99
CA VAL A 91 5.54 15.49 7.17
C VAL A 91 6.14 16.49 6.17
N ALA A 92 6.02 16.17 4.89
CA ALA A 92 6.51 16.98 3.80
C ALA A 92 5.40 17.87 3.21
N GLN A 93 5.81 18.89 2.47
CA GLN A 93 4.94 19.75 1.68
C GLN A 93 5.12 19.45 0.20
N VAL A 94 4.03 19.47 -0.56
CA VAL A 94 4.03 19.31 -2.02
C VAL A 94 4.26 20.67 -2.68
N ALA A 95 5.26 20.75 -3.57
CA ALA A 95 5.54 21.92 -4.40
C ALA A 95 4.83 21.84 -5.75
N GLY A 96 4.50 20.62 -6.23
CA GLY A 96 3.87 20.44 -7.53
C GLY A 96 3.36 19.02 -7.70
N ILE A 97 2.36 18.87 -8.55
CA ILE A 97 1.70 17.61 -8.91
C ILE A 97 1.86 17.41 -10.42
N VAL A 98 2.32 16.23 -10.83
CA VAL A 98 2.43 15.85 -12.24
C VAL A 98 1.59 14.58 -12.45
N VAL A 99 0.41 14.74 -12.99
CA VAL A 99 -0.47 13.61 -13.37
C VAL A 99 -0.07 13.13 -14.77
N ASN A 100 -0.05 11.79 -14.96
CA ASN A 100 0.20 11.25 -16.29
C ASN A 100 -0.91 11.70 -17.26
N PRO A 101 -0.59 12.23 -18.45
CA PRO A 101 -1.57 12.80 -19.38
C PRO A 101 -2.51 11.76 -19.99
N ALA A 102 -2.18 10.46 -19.95
CA ALA A 102 -3.07 9.40 -20.42
C ALA A 102 -4.21 9.12 -19.42
N PHE A 103 -4.07 9.55 -18.15
CA PHE A 103 -5.11 9.32 -17.13
C PHE A 103 -6.31 10.24 -17.35
N ASN A 104 -7.49 9.66 -17.26
CA ASN A 104 -8.74 10.38 -17.08
C ASN A 104 -9.72 9.53 -16.25
N THR A 105 -10.74 10.16 -15.67
CA THR A 105 -11.68 9.49 -14.75
C THR A 105 -12.58 8.44 -15.40
N GLN A 106 -12.66 8.41 -16.73
CA GLN A 106 -13.45 7.43 -17.49
C GLN A 106 -12.61 6.26 -17.98
N ASN A 107 -11.30 6.47 -18.09
CA ASN A 107 -10.33 5.45 -18.47
C ASN A 107 -9.15 5.50 -17.50
N PRO A 108 -8.95 4.47 -16.67
CA PRO A 108 -7.88 4.43 -15.69
C PRO A 108 -6.50 4.13 -16.29
N ALA A 109 -6.34 4.10 -17.62
CA ALA A 109 -5.03 3.99 -18.25
C ALA A 109 -4.12 5.13 -17.77
N GLY A 110 -2.86 4.82 -17.47
CA GLY A 110 -1.92 5.82 -16.98
C GLY A 110 -2.21 6.29 -15.54
N ASP A 111 -2.81 5.44 -14.70
CA ASP A 111 -3.10 5.77 -13.29
C ASP A 111 -1.82 5.88 -12.46
N ILE A 112 -1.02 6.90 -12.78
CA ILE A 112 0.24 7.23 -12.11
C ILE A 112 0.43 8.74 -12.05
N ALA A 113 0.92 9.24 -10.93
CA ALA A 113 1.26 10.64 -10.71
C ALA A 113 2.54 10.78 -9.89
N LEU A 114 3.18 11.94 -10.01
CA LEU A 114 4.35 12.32 -9.23
C LEU A 114 4.03 13.55 -8.38
N LEU A 115 4.45 13.51 -7.13
CA LEU A 115 4.42 14.65 -6.23
C LEU A 115 5.86 15.15 -6.05
N ARG A 116 6.12 16.38 -6.41
CA ARG A 116 7.38 17.05 -6.11
C ARG A 116 7.28 17.69 -4.73
N LEU A 117 8.18 17.34 -3.84
CA LEU A 117 8.26 17.90 -2.49
C LEU A 117 8.99 19.24 -2.51
N THR A 118 8.69 20.14 -1.56
CA THR A 118 9.33 21.46 -1.44
C THR A 118 10.78 21.37 -1.00
N ALA A 119 11.15 20.33 -0.26
CA ALA A 119 12.49 20.05 0.25
C ALA A 119 12.77 18.55 0.27
N PRO A 120 14.04 18.14 0.23
CA PRO A 120 14.42 16.74 0.44
C PRO A 120 14.00 16.26 1.82
N VAL A 121 13.47 15.04 1.90
CA VAL A 121 13.16 14.34 3.15
C VAL A 121 14.30 13.40 3.52
N ALA A 122 14.40 13.08 4.83
CA ALA A 122 15.47 12.23 5.35
C ALA A 122 15.25 10.74 5.08
N ALA A 123 14.02 10.32 4.78
CA ALA A 123 13.69 8.93 4.49
C ALA A 123 14.42 8.42 3.25
N ALA A 124 14.89 7.17 3.30
CA ALA A 124 15.57 6.53 2.16
C ALA A 124 14.56 6.19 1.06
N PRO A 125 14.79 6.64 -0.20
CA PRO A 125 13.95 6.29 -1.33
C PRO A 125 14.15 4.84 -1.78
N ILE A 126 13.16 4.31 -2.53
CA ILE A 126 13.22 3.00 -3.18
C ILE A 126 13.62 3.15 -4.66
N GLY A 127 14.48 2.25 -5.14
CA GLY A 127 14.79 2.13 -6.56
C GLY A 127 13.62 1.52 -7.35
N LEU A 128 13.59 1.77 -8.67
CA LEU A 128 12.59 1.19 -9.57
C LEU A 128 13.08 -0.17 -10.09
N ALA A 129 12.18 -1.15 -10.16
CA ALA A 129 12.43 -2.41 -10.84
C ALA A 129 12.56 -2.17 -12.36
N THR A 130 13.38 -3.01 -13.03
CA THR A 130 13.59 -2.95 -14.47
C THR A 130 12.84 -4.04 -15.22
N ALA A 131 12.26 -4.98 -14.52
CA ALA A 131 11.47 -6.06 -15.10
C ALA A 131 10.30 -6.44 -14.16
N ALA A 132 9.22 -6.92 -14.77
CA ALA A 132 8.06 -7.46 -14.10
C ALA A 132 7.40 -8.49 -15.03
N SER A 133 7.11 -9.69 -14.51
CA SER A 133 6.49 -10.76 -15.29
C SER A 133 5.59 -11.62 -14.40
N PRO A 134 4.59 -12.30 -14.96
CA PRO A 134 3.82 -13.31 -14.25
C PRO A 134 4.73 -14.35 -13.57
N GLY A 135 4.38 -14.73 -12.35
CA GLY A 135 5.18 -15.61 -11.49
C GLY A 135 6.15 -14.87 -10.54
N THR A 136 6.47 -13.59 -10.79
CA THR A 136 7.32 -12.81 -9.89
C THR A 136 6.67 -12.67 -8.52
N ALA A 137 7.36 -13.14 -7.47
CA ALA A 137 6.94 -12.94 -6.08
C ALA A 137 7.10 -11.46 -5.69
N THR A 138 6.05 -10.89 -5.11
CA THR A 138 6.01 -9.49 -4.71
C THR A 138 5.47 -9.36 -3.29
N ARG A 139 5.59 -8.17 -2.73
CA ARG A 139 4.97 -7.76 -1.49
C ARG A 139 4.26 -6.43 -1.70
N ILE A 140 3.06 -6.32 -1.17
CA ILE A 140 2.35 -5.04 -1.10
C ILE A 140 2.40 -4.52 0.33
N VAL A 141 2.53 -3.20 0.49
CA VAL A 141 2.57 -2.55 1.79
C VAL A 141 1.68 -1.31 1.80
N GLY A 142 0.94 -1.08 2.90
CA GLY A 142 0.02 0.04 2.99
C GLY A 142 -0.73 0.11 4.31
N TRP A 143 -1.61 1.11 4.44
CA TRP A 143 -2.47 1.36 5.59
C TRP A 143 -3.95 1.31 5.23
N GLY A 144 -4.29 0.60 4.15
CA GLY A 144 -5.68 0.44 3.71
C GLY A 144 -6.53 -0.39 4.67
N GLN A 145 -7.82 -0.46 4.39
CA GLN A 145 -8.77 -1.20 5.20
C GLN A 145 -8.44 -2.69 5.29
N THR A 146 -8.76 -3.26 6.43
CA THR A 146 -8.49 -4.67 6.79
C THR A 146 -9.63 -5.62 6.42
N CYS A 147 -10.73 -5.07 5.96
CA CYS A 147 -11.94 -5.78 5.60
C CYS A 147 -12.46 -5.32 4.24
N PRO A 148 -13.11 -6.20 3.44
CA PRO A 148 -13.32 -5.95 2.01
C PRO A 148 -14.37 -4.90 1.68
N LYS A 149 -15.33 -4.62 2.57
CA LYS A 149 -16.42 -3.68 2.32
C LYS A 149 -16.01 -2.25 2.67
N LEU A 150 -16.44 -1.29 1.87
CA LEU A 150 -16.19 0.13 2.16
C LEU A 150 -16.72 0.49 3.58
N ASN A 151 -15.88 1.15 4.37
CA ASN A 151 -16.16 1.58 5.75
C ASN A 151 -16.49 0.43 6.73
N CYS A 152 -16.05 -0.80 6.48
CA CYS A 152 -16.29 -1.94 7.37
C CYS A 152 -15.37 -1.95 8.61
N GLY A 153 -14.42 -1.05 8.72
CA GLY A 153 -13.51 -0.88 9.84
C GLY A 153 -12.68 0.39 9.72
N GLY A 154 -11.94 0.74 10.75
CA GLY A 154 -10.97 1.83 10.71
C GLY A 154 -9.75 1.47 9.84
N LEU A 155 -8.99 2.49 9.45
CA LEU A 155 -7.66 2.31 8.88
C LEU A 155 -6.68 1.97 10.00
N PRO A 156 -5.76 1.00 9.80
CA PRO A 156 -4.72 0.71 10.79
C PRO A 156 -3.76 1.90 10.90
N THR A 157 -3.22 2.12 12.08
CA THR A 157 -2.13 3.10 12.26
C THR A 157 -0.78 2.50 11.91
N THR A 158 -0.60 1.19 12.15
CA THR A 158 0.62 0.46 11.81
C THR A 158 0.60 -0.01 10.37
N LEU A 159 1.69 0.21 9.64
CA LEU A 159 1.87 -0.27 8.27
C LEU A 159 1.67 -1.79 8.20
N GLN A 160 0.99 -2.22 7.15
CA GLN A 160 0.67 -3.61 6.88
C GLN A 160 1.41 -4.09 5.64
N GLN A 161 1.57 -5.41 5.53
CA GLN A 161 2.17 -6.08 4.39
C GLN A 161 1.42 -7.34 4.01
N LEU A 162 1.51 -7.72 2.74
CA LEU A 162 1.00 -8.98 2.22
C LEU A 162 1.94 -9.50 1.14
N ASP A 163 2.45 -10.72 1.31
CA ASP A 163 3.19 -11.43 0.28
C ASP A 163 2.23 -11.96 -0.78
N THR A 164 2.55 -11.71 -2.03
CA THR A 164 1.74 -12.04 -3.19
C THR A 164 2.64 -12.29 -4.41
N LYS A 165 2.10 -12.20 -5.59
CA LYS A 165 2.84 -12.35 -6.86
C LYS A 165 2.10 -11.70 -8.02
N ILE A 166 2.82 -11.35 -9.06
CA ILE A 166 2.26 -11.01 -10.35
C ILE A 166 1.69 -12.27 -11.00
N VAL A 167 0.50 -12.17 -11.57
CA VAL A 167 -0.19 -13.27 -12.26
C VAL A 167 -0.51 -12.90 -13.69
N GLU A 168 -0.97 -13.89 -14.48
CA GLU A 168 -1.38 -13.65 -15.86
C GLU A 168 -2.47 -12.57 -15.94
N GLY A 169 -2.33 -11.64 -16.88
CA GLY A 169 -3.25 -10.51 -17.07
C GLY A 169 -4.70 -10.91 -17.31
N THR A 170 -4.93 -12.12 -17.84
CA THR A 170 -6.28 -12.68 -18.05
C THR A 170 -7.07 -12.86 -16.77
N ARG A 171 -6.42 -12.83 -15.59
CA ARG A 171 -7.07 -12.87 -14.28
C ARG A 171 -7.62 -11.51 -13.82
N CYS A 172 -7.23 -10.42 -14.49
CA CYS A 172 -7.73 -9.06 -14.27
C CYS A 172 -8.65 -8.68 -15.44
N THR A 173 -9.95 -8.47 -15.18
CA THR A 173 -10.97 -8.25 -16.20
C THR A 173 -11.49 -6.82 -16.27
N ALA A 174 -11.05 -5.95 -15.37
CA ALA A 174 -11.50 -4.57 -15.23
C ALA A 174 -10.74 -3.61 -16.16
N GLY A 175 -10.80 -3.82 -17.47
CA GLY A 175 -10.11 -2.96 -18.46
C GLY A 175 -8.59 -3.00 -18.29
N PHE A 176 -8.02 -4.16 -18.01
CA PHE A 176 -6.58 -4.36 -17.81
C PHE A 176 -5.79 -4.15 -19.09
N ASP A 177 -4.74 -3.34 -19.02
CA ASP A 177 -3.76 -3.10 -20.09
C ASP A 177 -2.42 -3.76 -19.74
N GLY A 178 -2.16 -4.95 -20.27
CA GLY A 178 -0.92 -5.69 -20.02
C GLY A 178 0.36 -5.02 -20.51
N THR A 179 0.28 -3.92 -21.25
CA THR A 179 1.45 -3.13 -21.68
C THR A 179 1.87 -2.09 -20.64
N ALA A 180 0.98 -1.73 -19.73
CA ALA A 180 1.14 -0.63 -18.78
C ALA A 180 0.83 -1.00 -17.32
N GLU A 181 0.24 -2.19 -17.11
CA GLU A 181 -0.28 -2.60 -15.80
C GLU A 181 0.20 -3.99 -15.40
N LEU A 182 0.12 -4.28 -14.11
CA LEU A 182 0.39 -5.58 -13.50
C LEU A 182 -0.91 -6.12 -12.90
N CYS A 183 -1.17 -7.40 -13.10
CA CYS A 183 -2.24 -8.12 -12.42
C CYS A 183 -1.63 -8.85 -11.23
N THR A 184 -1.97 -8.43 -10.01
CA THR A 184 -1.39 -8.93 -8.76
C THR A 184 -2.37 -9.81 -8.03
N ASP A 185 -1.92 -11.02 -7.69
CA ASP A 185 -2.74 -12.09 -7.11
C ASP A 185 -3.45 -11.67 -5.82
N ASN A 186 -4.59 -12.31 -5.55
CA ASN A 186 -5.31 -12.24 -4.29
C ASN A 186 -5.20 -13.58 -3.55
N PRO A 187 -4.17 -13.79 -2.72
CA PRO A 187 -3.91 -15.06 -2.06
C PRO A 187 -5.14 -15.60 -1.31
N GLY A 188 -5.43 -16.88 -1.55
CA GLY A 188 -6.61 -17.53 -0.99
C GLY A 188 -7.94 -17.02 -1.52
N GLY A 189 -7.95 -16.18 -2.57
CA GLY A 189 -9.16 -15.58 -3.15
C GLY A 189 -9.84 -14.53 -2.29
N LYS A 190 -9.18 -14.03 -1.25
CA LYS A 190 -9.77 -13.12 -0.25
C LYS A 190 -8.77 -12.20 0.43
N SER A 191 -7.57 -12.03 -0.13
CA SER A 191 -6.53 -11.16 0.42
C SER A 191 -6.07 -10.19 -0.66
N GLY A 192 -5.70 -8.96 -0.29
CA GLY A 192 -5.22 -7.96 -1.25
C GLY A 192 -5.39 -6.53 -0.78
N ALA A 193 -4.96 -5.60 -1.63
CA ALA A 193 -5.10 -4.17 -1.40
C ALA A 193 -6.57 -3.74 -1.26
N CYS A 194 -6.82 -2.71 -0.47
CA CYS A 194 -8.15 -2.19 -0.21
C CYS A 194 -8.16 -0.66 -0.13
N PHE A 195 -9.29 -0.08 0.26
CA PHE A 195 -9.48 1.36 0.40
C PHE A 195 -8.43 1.99 1.32
N GLY A 196 -7.66 2.93 0.83
CA GLY A 196 -6.53 3.55 1.52
C GLY A 196 -5.16 3.05 1.06
N ASP A 197 -5.06 1.89 0.39
CA ASP A 197 -3.82 1.41 -0.22
C ASP A 197 -3.55 2.02 -1.60
N SER A 198 -4.52 2.69 -2.21
CA SER A 198 -4.40 3.39 -3.51
C SER A 198 -3.13 4.22 -3.59
N GLY A 199 -2.37 4.07 -4.67
CA GLY A 199 -1.08 4.74 -4.87
C GLY A 199 0.10 4.13 -4.13
N GLY A 200 -0.15 3.19 -3.22
CA GLY A 200 0.86 2.50 -2.43
C GLY A 200 1.70 1.52 -3.24
N PRO A 201 2.88 1.13 -2.70
CA PRO A 201 3.84 0.33 -3.43
C PRO A 201 3.54 -1.16 -3.44
N GLU A 202 3.72 -1.78 -4.62
CA GLU A 202 4.06 -3.18 -4.80
C GLU A 202 5.56 -3.28 -5.03
N ILE A 203 6.24 -4.13 -4.26
CA ILE A 203 7.69 -4.23 -4.23
C ILE A 203 8.17 -5.65 -4.53
N VAL A 204 9.34 -5.76 -5.12
CA VAL A 204 10.00 -7.02 -5.47
C VAL A 204 11.38 -7.08 -4.83
N ARG A 205 11.84 -8.28 -4.46
CA ARG A 205 13.20 -8.48 -3.97
C ARG A 205 14.22 -8.49 -5.13
N ASP A 206 15.32 -7.77 -4.89
CA ASP A 206 16.54 -7.84 -5.69
C ASP A 206 17.72 -8.02 -4.74
N GLY A 207 18.15 -9.27 -4.53
CA GLY A 207 19.06 -9.61 -3.46
C GLY A 207 18.52 -9.20 -2.08
N ASP A 208 19.30 -8.40 -1.37
CA ASP A 208 18.91 -7.89 -0.04
C ASP A 208 18.07 -6.59 -0.09
N HIS A 209 17.81 -6.07 -1.29
CA HIS A 209 17.08 -4.81 -1.47
C HIS A 209 15.65 -5.03 -1.95
N TRP A 210 14.82 -4.01 -1.72
CA TRP A 210 13.51 -3.90 -2.34
C TRP A 210 13.55 -2.92 -3.50
N LEU A 211 12.83 -3.25 -4.57
CA LEU A 211 12.58 -2.36 -5.71
C LEU A 211 11.08 -2.18 -5.89
N LEU A 212 10.67 -0.99 -6.27
CA LEU A 212 9.28 -0.69 -6.62
C LEU A 212 8.98 -1.28 -7.99
N VAL A 213 7.92 -2.09 -8.09
CA VAL A 213 7.49 -2.69 -9.35
C VAL A 213 6.12 -2.17 -9.81
N GLY A 214 5.25 -1.81 -8.87
CA GLY A 214 3.90 -1.37 -9.16
C GLY A 214 3.37 -0.33 -8.19
N VAL A 215 2.34 0.39 -8.63
CA VAL A 215 1.58 1.38 -7.86
C VAL A 215 0.12 0.94 -7.82
N THR A 216 -0.46 0.80 -6.63
CA THR A 216 -1.83 0.31 -6.42
C THR A 216 -2.85 1.19 -7.15
N SER A 217 -3.64 0.61 -8.06
CA SER A 217 -4.63 1.32 -8.86
C SER A 217 -6.07 0.97 -8.49
N ARG A 218 -6.52 -0.26 -8.79
CA ARG A 218 -7.93 -0.64 -8.66
C ARG A 218 -8.15 -2.16 -8.51
N PRO A 219 -9.37 -2.60 -8.11
CA PRO A 219 -9.74 -4.02 -8.18
C PRO A 219 -9.73 -4.54 -9.62
N GLY A 220 -9.28 -5.77 -9.83
CA GLY A 220 -9.16 -6.38 -11.13
C GLY A 220 -10.48 -6.89 -11.75
N ASN A 221 -11.59 -6.80 -11.02
CA ASN A 221 -12.91 -7.29 -11.47
C ASN A 221 -14.03 -6.24 -11.38
N ASN A 222 -13.71 -4.96 -11.14
CA ASN A 222 -14.68 -3.87 -10.89
C ASN A 222 -15.65 -4.14 -9.72
N ALA A 223 -15.36 -5.10 -8.83
CA ALA A 223 -16.20 -5.35 -7.67
C ALA A 223 -16.12 -4.19 -6.67
N PRO A 224 -17.23 -3.87 -5.99
CA PRO A 224 -17.24 -2.84 -4.95
C PRO A 224 -16.52 -3.29 -3.67
N GLU A 225 -16.27 -4.60 -3.51
CA GLU A 225 -15.54 -5.19 -2.40
C GLU A 225 -14.10 -5.48 -2.80
N CYS A 226 -13.15 -5.09 -1.96
CA CYS A 226 -11.73 -5.37 -2.18
C CYS A 226 -11.42 -6.86 -2.00
N ALA A 227 -10.25 -7.28 -2.51
CA ALA A 227 -9.67 -8.61 -2.29
C ALA A 227 -10.54 -9.79 -2.74
N THR A 228 -11.60 -9.55 -3.51
CA THR A 228 -12.45 -10.60 -4.10
C THR A 228 -11.91 -11.11 -5.44
N ALA A 229 -10.92 -10.43 -5.99
CA ALA A 229 -10.18 -10.78 -7.20
C ALA A 229 -8.76 -10.23 -7.11
N PRO A 230 -7.85 -10.60 -8.03
CA PRO A 230 -6.57 -9.92 -8.21
C PRO A 230 -6.76 -8.41 -8.33
N SER A 231 -5.74 -7.64 -7.93
CA SER A 231 -5.75 -6.19 -8.04
C SER A 231 -4.90 -5.74 -9.22
N ILE A 232 -5.24 -4.60 -9.83
CA ILE A 232 -4.47 -3.97 -10.89
C ILE A 232 -3.53 -2.93 -10.26
N TYR A 233 -2.26 -3.02 -10.65
CA TYR A 233 -1.21 -2.06 -10.30
C TYR A 233 -0.69 -1.41 -11.58
N THR A 234 -0.42 -0.11 -11.54
CA THR A 234 0.28 0.57 -12.64
C THR A 234 1.76 0.17 -12.60
N SER A 235 2.28 -0.36 -13.70
CA SER A 235 3.66 -0.84 -13.81
C SER A 235 4.66 0.31 -13.83
N VAL A 236 5.53 0.43 -12.82
CA VAL A 236 6.59 1.44 -12.86
C VAL A 236 7.65 1.10 -13.93
N VAL A 237 7.79 -0.16 -14.32
CA VAL A 237 8.66 -0.58 -15.41
C VAL A 237 8.20 0.05 -16.74
N ALA A 238 6.90 -0.01 -17.01
CA ALA A 238 6.31 0.59 -18.20
C ALA A 238 6.43 2.12 -18.22
N TYR A 239 6.28 2.74 -17.05
CA TYR A 239 6.36 4.20 -16.89
C TYR A 239 7.75 4.74 -16.52
N ALA A 240 8.79 3.90 -16.43
CA ALA A 240 10.15 4.34 -16.08
C ALA A 240 10.68 5.49 -16.96
N PRO A 241 10.48 5.50 -18.30
CA PRO A 241 10.91 6.62 -19.12
C PRO A 241 10.18 7.94 -18.78
N TRP A 242 8.88 7.88 -18.53
CA TRP A 242 8.08 9.04 -18.13
C TRP A 242 8.51 9.55 -16.73
N ILE A 243 8.69 8.65 -15.77
CA ILE A 243 9.18 9.00 -14.43
C ILE A 243 10.55 9.70 -14.55
N ALA A 244 11.49 9.10 -15.29
CA ALA A 244 12.82 9.65 -15.48
C ALA A 244 12.80 11.02 -16.16
N GLU A 245 11.92 11.24 -17.14
CA GLU A 245 11.73 12.55 -17.79
C GLU A 245 11.26 13.61 -16.81
N LYS A 246 10.24 13.29 -15.99
CA LYS A 246 9.58 14.26 -15.10
C LYS A 246 10.35 14.54 -13.81
N THR A 247 11.23 13.63 -13.39
CA THR A 247 12.06 13.78 -12.18
C THR A 247 13.45 14.36 -12.47
N LYS A 248 13.80 14.58 -13.73
CA LYS A 248 15.00 15.36 -14.08
C LYS A 248 14.79 16.80 -13.59
N ALA A 249 15.56 17.18 -12.57
CA ALA A 249 15.62 18.55 -12.06
C ALA A 249 16.50 19.41 -12.95
#